data_50c3ec255120400f09a9b66a0e6722dd
#
_entry.id   50c3ec255120400f09a9b66a0e6722dd
#
_cell.length_a   1.000
_cell.length_b   1.000
_cell.length_c   1.000
_cell.angle_alpha   90.00
_cell.angle_beta   90.00
_cell.angle_gamma   90.00
#
_symmetry.space_group_name_H-M   'P 1'
#
loop_
_entity.id
_entity.type
_entity.pdbx_description
1 polymer ?
#
loop_
_entity_poly.entity_id
_entity_poly.type
_entity_poly.pdbx_seq_one_letter_code
_entity_poly.pdbx_strand_id
1 'polypeptide(L)'
;MQIGVLFSGQGAQKPGMGVDFLGDPLFCQLVEEASQATGLNIATLMKGEGGELDYTKYVQPALVTVSYGIYRMLERNLQLPIAGMVGLSLGEYAALMAARALDFTPGMALLADRARYMQEDADQVPSTLAAIVEPKLDVVSQAVEAAQAAGQGVYFANYNSPDQVVLGGAKEALEQVVEEITAKEAAKKAVVLKVSGAFHTPFFNGARQKMTERLKTVAFHTPTVPVISNTTVTPFEKEGLADVLARQLAVPTHFGDDLAYLINHQGVDTTLEIGPGKTLTRFAKQVDRKLTRYRISSLADYQAFVKEVSDGTQG
;
A
#
# COMPACT_ATOMS: atom_id res chain seq x y z
N MET A 1 22.77 1.76 10.61
CA MET A 1 21.62 1.99 9.73
C MET A 1 21.12 0.64 9.23
N GLN A 2 19.90 0.27 9.57
CA GLN A 2 19.18 -0.90 9.03
C GLN A 2 17.88 -0.40 8.43
N ILE A 3 17.73 -0.52 7.10
CA ILE A 3 16.66 0.16 6.36
C ILE A 3 15.45 -0.75 6.21
N GLY A 4 14.28 -0.26 6.64
CA GLY A 4 12.98 -0.76 6.24
C GLY A 4 12.46 0.02 5.04
N VAL A 5 12.29 -0.64 3.89
CA VAL A 5 11.72 0.01 2.69
C VAL A 5 10.21 -0.05 2.75
N LEU A 6 9.56 1.10 2.54
CA LEU A 6 8.11 1.26 2.59
C LEU A 6 7.58 1.61 1.20
N PHE A 7 6.64 0.81 0.68
CA PHE A 7 6.03 1.04 -0.62
C PHE A 7 4.61 1.60 -0.48
N SER A 8 4.38 2.75 -1.11
CA SER A 8 3.11 3.49 -1.03
C SER A 8 1.92 2.66 -1.51
N GLY A 9 0.77 2.86 -0.87
CA GLY A 9 -0.52 2.33 -1.27
C GLY A 9 -1.39 3.33 -2.04
N GLN A 10 -2.58 2.89 -2.44
CA GLN A 10 -3.59 3.76 -3.07
C GLN A 10 -3.96 4.91 -2.14
N GLY A 11 -4.18 6.10 -2.73
CA GLY A 11 -4.35 7.36 -1.99
C GLY A 11 -3.08 8.22 -1.96
N ALA A 12 -1.92 7.66 -2.36
CA ALA A 12 -0.68 8.42 -2.50
C ALA A 12 -0.50 9.04 -3.90
N GLN A 13 -1.24 8.57 -4.90
CA GLN A 13 -1.13 9.02 -6.29
C GLN A 13 -1.40 10.52 -6.45
N LYS A 14 -0.70 11.10 -7.41
CA LYS A 14 -0.93 12.48 -7.87
C LYS A 14 -0.63 12.58 -9.36
N PRO A 15 -1.30 13.47 -10.10
CA PRO A 15 -0.92 13.78 -11.48
C PRO A 15 0.57 14.15 -11.57
N GLY A 16 1.26 13.63 -12.58
CA GLY A 16 2.69 13.84 -12.81
C GLY A 16 3.62 12.94 -11.98
N MET A 17 3.09 12.00 -11.18
CA MET A 17 3.93 11.10 -10.40
C MET A 17 4.88 10.29 -11.29
N GLY A 18 6.18 10.33 -10.97
CA GLY A 18 7.21 9.56 -11.67
C GLY A 18 7.59 10.08 -13.06
N VAL A 19 6.93 11.12 -13.60
CA VAL A 19 7.22 11.67 -14.93
C VAL A 19 8.62 12.23 -15.03
N ASP A 20 9.14 12.78 -13.95
CA ASP A 20 10.50 13.31 -13.83
C ASP A 20 11.60 12.22 -13.90
N PHE A 21 11.25 10.95 -13.70
CA PHE A 21 12.16 9.82 -13.83
C PHE A 21 12.24 9.23 -15.25
N LEU A 22 11.36 9.64 -16.18
CA LEU A 22 11.33 9.09 -17.54
C LEU A 22 12.61 9.36 -18.37
N GLY A 23 13.49 10.24 -17.92
CA GLY A 23 14.82 10.45 -18.49
C GLY A 23 15.83 9.33 -18.15
N ASP A 24 15.56 8.48 -17.16
CA ASP A 24 16.41 7.35 -16.81
C ASP A 24 16.05 6.13 -17.67
N PRO A 25 17.03 5.52 -18.39
CA PRO A 25 16.76 4.40 -19.30
C PRO A 25 16.13 3.17 -18.61
N LEU A 26 16.57 2.83 -17.37
CA LEU A 26 16.02 1.70 -16.64
C LEU A 26 14.57 1.97 -16.23
N PHE A 27 14.29 3.17 -15.74
CA PHE A 27 12.92 3.55 -15.35
C PHE A 27 11.99 3.55 -16.57
N CYS A 28 12.44 4.12 -17.70
CA CYS A 28 11.67 4.12 -18.94
C CYS A 28 11.38 2.70 -19.44
N GLN A 29 12.39 1.82 -19.45
CA GLN A 29 12.21 0.40 -19.79
C GLN A 29 11.16 -0.28 -18.91
N LEU A 30 11.18 -0.07 -17.60
CA LEU A 30 10.19 -0.65 -16.67
C LEU A 30 8.78 -0.12 -16.92
N VAL A 31 8.63 1.16 -17.28
CA VAL A 31 7.34 1.74 -17.71
C VAL A 31 6.81 1.06 -18.97
N GLU A 32 7.66 0.78 -19.94
CA GLU A 32 7.30 0.07 -21.17
C GLU A 32 6.90 -1.38 -20.89
N GLU A 33 7.71 -2.11 -20.10
CA GLU A 33 7.41 -3.49 -19.69
C GLU A 33 6.09 -3.58 -18.91
N ALA A 34 5.85 -2.66 -17.99
CA ALA A 34 4.60 -2.57 -17.25
C ALA A 34 3.41 -2.28 -18.19
N SER A 35 3.60 -1.40 -19.17
CA SER A 35 2.56 -1.10 -20.16
C SER A 35 2.20 -2.33 -20.99
N GLN A 36 3.20 -3.10 -21.43
CA GLN A 36 2.99 -4.35 -22.16
C GLN A 36 2.31 -5.42 -21.30
N ALA A 37 2.76 -5.60 -20.05
CA ALA A 37 2.23 -6.59 -19.14
C ALA A 37 0.77 -6.33 -18.74
N THR A 38 0.39 -5.07 -18.61
CA THR A 38 -0.95 -4.65 -18.13
C THR A 38 -1.93 -4.34 -19.27
N GLY A 39 -1.43 -4.12 -20.49
CA GLY A 39 -2.22 -3.59 -21.60
C GLY A 39 -2.63 -2.12 -21.43
N LEU A 40 -2.02 -1.39 -20.49
CA LEU A 40 -2.31 0.00 -20.17
C LEU A 40 -1.16 0.91 -20.62
N ASN A 41 -1.44 2.14 -21.01
CA ASN A 41 -0.39 3.12 -21.23
C ASN A 41 0.03 3.75 -19.89
N ILE A 42 1.00 3.12 -19.20
CA ILE A 42 1.44 3.56 -17.87
C ILE A 42 2.01 4.98 -17.90
N ALA A 43 2.76 5.35 -18.94
CA ALA A 43 3.31 6.71 -19.07
C ALA A 43 2.20 7.79 -19.14
N THR A 44 1.09 7.50 -19.82
CA THR A 44 -0.09 8.39 -19.84
C THR A 44 -0.77 8.43 -18.47
N LEU A 45 -0.96 7.26 -17.82
CA LEU A 45 -1.56 7.21 -16.48
C LEU A 45 -0.74 7.98 -15.45
N MET A 46 0.59 7.93 -15.52
CA MET A 46 1.47 8.71 -14.62
C MET A 46 1.25 10.22 -14.74
N LYS A 47 0.94 10.73 -15.95
CA LYS A 47 0.58 12.15 -16.13
C LYS A 47 -0.73 12.51 -15.42
N GLY A 48 -1.71 11.62 -15.43
CA GLY A 48 -2.97 11.77 -14.69
C GLY A 48 -3.85 12.93 -15.18
N GLU A 49 -3.77 13.28 -16.47
CA GLU A 49 -4.44 14.43 -17.04
C GLU A 49 -5.94 14.20 -17.33
N GLY A 50 -6.37 12.94 -17.43
CA GLY A 50 -7.74 12.55 -17.80
C GLY A 50 -8.62 12.08 -16.64
N GLY A 51 -8.14 12.15 -15.37
CA GLY A 51 -8.89 11.68 -14.21
C GLY A 51 -8.83 10.16 -14.00
N GLU A 52 -8.01 9.43 -14.77
CA GLU A 52 -7.88 7.97 -14.67
C GLU A 52 -7.38 7.52 -13.30
N LEU A 53 -6.60 8.38 -12.60
CA LEU A 53 -6.06 8.09 -11.27
C LEU A 53 -7.14 8.01 -10.16
N ASP A 54 -8.38 8.35 -10.45
CA ASP A 54 -9.52 8.16 -9.55
C ASP A 54 -10.05 6.71 -9.58
N TYR A 55 -9.68 5.93 -10.60
CA TYR A 55 -10.14 4.56 -10.77
C TYR A 55 -9.07 3.55 -10.32
N THR A 56 -9.47 2.63 -9.44
CA THR A 56 -8.60 1.59 -8.88
C THR A 56 -7.88 0.77 -9.97
N LYS A 57 -8.56 0.43 -11.05
CA LYS A 57 -8.01 -0.34 -12.17
C LYS A 57 -6.83 0.32 -12.88
N TYR A 58 -6.70 1.64 -12.79
CA TYR A 58 -5.61 2.39 -13.42
C TYR A 58 -4.55 2.83 -12.41
N VAL A 59 -4.98 3.27 -11.22
CA VAL A 59 -4.04 3.80 -10.24
C VAL A 59 -3.08 2.75 -9.68
N GLN A 60 -3.55 1.51 -9.47
CA GLN A 60 -2.70 0.47 -8.89
C GLN A 60 -1.48 0.15 -9.78
N PRO A 61 -1.64 -0.20 -11.08
CA PRO A 61 -0.49 -0.45 -11.95
C PRO A 61 0.45 0.75 -12.08
N ALA A 62 -0.10 1.96 -12.24
CA ALA A 62 0.72 3.17 -12.37
C ALA A 62 1.58 3.42 -11.13
N LEU A 63 0.98 3.32 -9.94
CA LEU A 63 1.65 3.61 -8.68
C LEU A 63 2.74 2.59 -8.35
N VAL A 64 2.47 1.30 -8.58
CA VAL A 64 3.47 0.24 -8.38
C VAL A 64 4.62 0.37 -9.37
N THR A 65 4.36 0.70 -10.63
CA THR A 65 5.43 0.94 -11.62
C THR A 65 6.36 2.06 -11.16
N VAL A 66 5.81 3.19 -10.66
CA VAL A 66 6.62 4.30 -10.14
C VAL A 66 7.46 3.86 -8.94
N SER A 67 6.83 3.23 -7.95
CA SER A 67 7.52 2.83 -6.72
C SER A 67 8.61 1.78 -6.99
N TYR A 68 8.28 0.76 -7.77
CA TYR A 68 9.24 -0.28 -8.14
C TYR A 68 10.37 0.26 -9.03
N GLY A 69 10.06 1.14 -10.00
CA GLY A 69 11.06 1.77 -10.86
C GLY A 69 12.09 2.58 -10.06
N ILE A 70 11.64 3.40 -9.09
CA ILE A 70 12.52 4.14 -8.19
C ILE A 70 13.39 3.18 -7.36
N TYR A 71 12.80 2.09 -6.81
CA TYR A 71 13.56 1.08 -6.08
C TYR A 71 14.66 0.45 -6.95
N ARG A 72 14.36 0.09 -8.20
CA ARG A 72 15.33 -0.50 -9.11
C ARG A 72 16.47 0.44 -9.49
N MET A 73 16.19 1.75 -9.59
CA MET A 73 17.24 2.75 -9.76
C MET A 73 18.15 2.84 -8.52
N LEU A 74 17.58 2.78 -7.31
CA LEU A 74 18.37 2.73 -6.07
C LEU A 74 19.25 1.48 -6.03
N GLU A 75 18.68 0.31 -6.29
CA GLU A 75 19.39 -0.97 -6.30
C GLU A 75 20.55 -1.00 -7.32
N ARG A 76 20.37 -0.34 -8.48
CA ARG A 76 21.43 -0.20 -9.48
C ARG A 76 22.59 0.67 -8.98
N ASN A 77 22.30 1.72 -8.24
CA ASN A 77 23.27 2.76 -7.91
C ASN A 77 23.85 2.67 -6.49
N LEU A 78 23.18 1.94 -5.58
CA LEU A 78 23.54 1.87 -4.16
C LEU A 78 23.46 0.43 -3.64
N GLN A 79 24.32 0.12 -2.67
CA GLN A 79 24.20 -1.09 -1.85
C GLN A 79 23.64 -0.69 -0.47
N LEU A 80 22.31 -0.69 -0.37
CA LEU A 80 21.64 -0.30 0.87
C LEU A 80 21.51 -1.49 1.83
N PRO A 81 21.73 -1.31 3.14
CA PRO A 81 21.54 -2.34 4.14
C PRO A 81 20.04 -2.52 4.44
N ILE A 82 19.32 -3.16 3.51
CA ILE A 82 17.88 -3.39 3.61
C ILE A 82 17.63 -4.57 4.55
N ALA A 83 16.99 -4.30 5.68
CA ALA A 83 16.63 -5.29 6.69
C ALA A 83 15.26 -5.93 6.46
N GLY A 84 14.40 -5.25 5.70
CA GLY A 84 13.08 -5.77 5.32
C GLY A 84 12.24 -4.73 4.59
N MET A 85 11.06 -5.15 4.14
CA MET A 85 10.16 -4.34 3.35
C MET A 85 8.72 -4.46 3.85
N VAL A 86 7.97 -3.37 3.72
CA VAL A 86 6.51 -3.32 3.93
C VAL A 86 5.88 -2.52 2.79
N GLY A 87 4.81 -3.04 2.23
CA GLY A 87 3.96 -2.29 1.33
C GLY A 87 2.58 -2.06 1.96
N LEU A 88 1.94 -0.93 1.71
CA LEU A 88 0.55 -0.75 2.12
C LEU A 88 -0.37 -1.26 1.00
N SER A 89 -1.13 -2.34 1.26
CA SER A 89 -2.09 -2.93 0.33
C SER A 89 -1.42 -3.30 -1.03
N LEU A 90 -1.69 -2.54 -2.10
CA LEU A 90 -1.04 -2.75 -3.40
C LEU A 90 0.50 -2.63 -3.34
N GLY A 91 1.01 -1.90 -2.36
CA GLY A 91 2.45 -1.77 -2.13
C GLY A 91 3.15 -3.08 -1.79
N GLU A 92 2.43 -4.10 -1.29
CA GLU A 92 2.99 -5.45 -1.09
C GLU A 92 3.47 -6.07 -2.41
N TYR A 93 2.80 -5.77 -3.53
CA TYR A 93 3.25 -6.25 -4.86
C TYR A 93 4.58 -5.63 -5.25
N ALA A 94 4.77 -4.33 -5.00
CA ALA A 94 6.05 -3.67 -5.21
C ALA A 94 7.14 -4.27 -4.31
N ALA A 95 6.84 -4.51 -3.03
CA ALA A 95 7.75 -5.11 -2.06
C ALA A 95 8.13 -6.55 -2.46
N LEU A 96 7.17 -7.38 -2.85
CA LEU A 96 7.42 -8.76 -3.29
C LEU A 96 8.25 -8.81 -4.58
N MET A 97 8.01 -7.93 -5.54
CA MET A 97 8.85 -7.80 -6.74
C MET A 97 10.26 -7.31 -6.39
N ALA A 98 10.38 -6.33 -5.49
CA ALA A 98 11.66 -5.81 -5.01
C ALA A 98 12.47 -6.90 -4.28
N ALA A 99 11.81 -7.73 -3.47
CA ALA A 99 12.40 -8.86 -2.76
C ALA A 99 12.54 -10.14 -3.63
N ARG A 100 12.31 -10.06 -4.95
CA ARG A 100 12.42 -11.20 -5.89
C ARG A 100 11.47 -12.36 -5.61
N ALA A 101 10.43 -12.15 -4.81
CA ALA A 101 9.41 -13.16 -4.54
C ALA A 101 8.41 -13.31 -5.71
N LEU A 102 8.31 -12.28 -6.54
CA LEU A 102 7.45 -12.22 -7.72
C LEU A 102 8.21 -11.51 -8.85
N ASP A 103 8.26 -12.12 -10.03
CA ASP A 103 8.87 -11.50 -11.21
C ASP A 103 8.07 -10.29 -11.68
N PHE A 104 8.73 -9.26 -12.20
CA PHE A 104 8.11 -7.98 -12.51
C PHE A 104 6.97 -8.09 -13.54
N THR A 105 7.25 -8.66 -14.73
CA THR A 105 6.25 -8.74 -15.81
C THR A 105 4.99 -9.54 -15.40
N PRO A 106 5.10 -10.80 -14.89
CA PRO A 106 3.92 -11.50 -14.38
C PRO A 106 3.29 -10.82 -13.14
N GLY A 107 4.08 -10.15 -12.33
CA GLY A 107 3.60 -9.37 -11.17
C GLY A 107 2.73 -8.19 -11.59
N MET A 108 3.12 -7.46 -12.63
CA MET A 108 2.34 -6.35 -13.17
C MET A 108 1.04 -6.84 -13.82
N ALA A 109 1.08 -7.96 -14.55
CA ALA A 109 -0.14 -8.58 -15.10
C ALA A 109 -1.11 -9.02 -13.98
N LEU A 110 -0.59 -9.66 -12.94
CA LEU A 110 -1.36 -10.05 -11.74
C LEU A 110 -1.98 -8.83 -11.04
N LEU A 111 -1.21 -7.75 -10.89
CA LEU A 111 -1.69 -6.51 -10.27
C LEU A 111 -2.79 -5.83 -11.09
N ALA A 112 -2.70 -5.88 -12.43
CA ALA A 112 -3.77 -5.37 -13.31
C ALA A 112 -5.07 -6.18 -13.12
N ASP A 113 -4.97 -7.51 -13.01
CA ASP A 113 -6.12 -8.36 -12.70
C ASP A 113 -6.71 -8.04 -11.32
N ARG A 114 -5.85 -7.88 -10.28
CA ARG A 114 -6.27 -7.44 -8.94
C ARG A 114 -7.04 -6.12 -9.01
N ALA A 115 -6.48 -5.14 -9.66
CA ALA A 115 -7.05 -3.80 -9.76
C ALA A 115 -8.41 -3.82 -10.48
N ARG A 116 -8.53 -4.64 -11.53
CA ARG A 116 -9.79 -4.86 -12.25
C ARG A 116 -10.84 -5.54 -11.39
N TYR A 117 -10.50 -6.63 -10.69
CA TYR A 117 -11.44 -7.33 -9.81
C TYR A 117 -11.93 -6.44 -8.66
N MET A 118 -11.03 -5.63 -8.09
CA MET A 118 -11.41 -4.66 -7.05
C MET A 118 -12.29 -3.54 -7.61
N GLN A 119 -12.08 -3.07 -8.84
CA GLN A 119 -12.95 -2.11 -9.47
C GLN A 119 -14.34 -2.68 -9.72
N GLU A 120 -14.42 -3.94 -10.18
CA GLU A 120 -15.70 -4.63 -10.43
C GLU A 120 -16.54 -4.75 -9.14
N ASP A 121 -15.96 -5.08 -7.99
CA ASP A 121 -16.67 -5.13 -6.71
C ASP A 121 -17.06 -3.71 -6.24
N ALA A 122 -16.19 -2.73 -6.41
CA ALA A 122 -16.47 -1.33 -6.05
C ALA A 122 -17.65 -0.74 -6.85
N ASP A 123 -17.79 -1.14 -8.11
CA ASP A 123 -18.87 -0.66 -8.98
C ASP A 123 -20.24 -1.32 -8.65
N GLN A 124 -20.25 -2.46 -7.93
CA GLN A 124 -21.47 -3.20 -7.61
C GLN A 124 -22.21 -2.65 -6.39
N VAL A 125 -21.47 -2.24 -5.36
CA VAL A 125 -22.06 -1.81 -4.09
C VAL A 125 -21.53 -0.44 -3.69
N PRO A 126 -22.40 0.59 -3.55
CA PRO A 126 -22.00 1.89 -3.03
C PRO A 126 -21.43 1.75 -1.62
N SER A 127 -20.10 1.82 -1.53
CA SER A 127 -19.36 1.70 -0.27
C SER A 127 -18.19 2.65 -0.26
N THR A 128 -17.69 2.98 0.93
CA THR A 128 -16.58 3.92 1.09
C THR A 128 -15.77 3.62 2.35
N LEU A 129 -14.77 4.45 2.59
CA LEU A 129 -13.89 4.39 3.77
C LEU A 129 -14.02 5.66 4.60
N ALA A 130 -13.72 5.56 5.90
CA ALA A 130 -13.58 6.70 6.80
C ALA A 130 -12.30 6.58 7.62
N ALA A 131 -11.47 7.63 7.62
CA ALA A 131 -10.28 7.70 8.45
C ALA A 131 -10.65 8.23 9.85
N ILE A 132 -10.26 7.48 10.87
CA ILE A 132 -10.47 7.80 12.29
C ILE A 132 -9.09 8.10 12.89
N VAL A 133 -8.85 9.35 13.23
CA VAL A 133 -7.55 9.85 13.70
C VAL A 133 -7.57 10.01 15.21
N GLU A 134 -6.53 9.54 15.89
CA GLU A 134 -6.39 9.47 17.35
C GLU A 134 -7.65 8.85 17.97
N PRO A 135 -7.99 7.57 17.60
CA PRO A 135 -9.21 6.92 18.06
C PRO A 135 -9.13 6.53 19.55
N LYS A 136 -10.24 6.67 20.26
CA LYS A 136 -10.51 5.88 21.47
C LYS A 136 -10.98 4.50 21.00
N LEU A 137 -10.03 3.59 20.76
CA LEU A 137 -10.28 2.38 20.00
C LEU A 137 -11.42 1.52 20.55
N ASP A 138 -11.54 1.41 21.88
CA ASP A 138 -12.61 0.66 22.54
C ASP A 138 -14.01 1.21 22.18
N VAL A 139 -14.16 2.54 22.14
CA VAL A 139 -15.43 3.19 21.79
C VAL A 139 -15.74 3.04 20.31
N VAL A 140 -14.71 3.14 19.46
CA VAL A 140 -14.84 2.92 18.01
C VAL A 140 -15.22 1.46 17.73
N SER A 141 -14.61 0.48 18.41
CA SER A 141 -14.93 -0.94 18.27
C SER A 141 -16.39 -1.22 18.67
N GLN A 142 -16.85 -0.66 19.80
CA GLN A 142 -18.24 -0.80 20.22
C GLN A 142 -19.24 -0.25 19.18
N ALA A 143 -18.94 0.90 18.57
CA ALA A 143 -19.79 1.47 17.52
C ALA A 143 -19.84 0.57 16.26
N VAL A 144 -18.71 -0.01 15.87
CA VAL A 144 -18.64 -0.96 14.75
C VAL A 144 -19.41 -2.24 15.08
N GLU A 145 -19.22 -2.80 16.27
CA GLU A 145 -19.92 -4.01 16.73
C GLU A 145 -21.43 -3.80 16.80
N ALA A 146 -21.89 -2.65 17.30
CA ALA A 146 -23.30 -2.29 17.36
C ALA A 146 -23.90 -2.18 15.93
N ALA A 147 -23.20 -1.56 14.99
CA ALA A 147 -23.63 -1.49 13.60
C ALA A 147 -23.75 -2.87 12.98
N GLN A 148 -22.76 -3.77 13.20
CA GLN A 148 -22.78 -5.15 12.71
C GLN A 148 -23.94 -5.96 13.33
N ALA A 149 -24.20 -5.81 14.63
CA ALA A 149 -25.31 -6.45 15.31
C ALA A 149 -26.68 -5.98 14.78
N ALA A 150 -26.76 -4.74 14.28
CA ALA A 150 -27.93 -4.20 13.59
C ALA A 150 -28.02 -4.61 12.10
N GLY A 151 -27.12 -5.50 11.62
CA GLY A 151 -27.08 -5.95 10.23
C GLY A 151 -26.47 -4.93 9.26
N GLN A 152 -25.84 -3.87 9.77
CA GLN A 152 -25.16 -2.87 8.96
C GLN A 152 -23.73 -3.32 8.65
N GLY A 153 -23.34 -3.22 7.37
CA GLY A 153 -22.03 -3.65 6.91
C GLY A 153 -20.98 -2.57 7.14
N VAL A 154 -20.49 -2.45 8.38
CA VAL A 154 -19.36 -1.56 8.73
C VAL A 154 -18.26 -2.40 9.38
N TYR A 155 -17.02 -2.19 8.97
CA TYR A 155 -15.87 -3.02 9.35
C TYR A 155 -14.62 -2.17 9.54
N PHE A 156 -13.67 -2.64 10.34
CA PHE A 156 -12.30 -2.14 10.24
C PHE A 156 -11.71 -2.55 8.90
N ALA A 157 -11.04 -1.60 8.24
CA ALA A 157 -10.38 -1.80 6.95
C ALA A 157 -8.86 -1.68 7.05
N ASN A 158 -8.35 -0.75 7.86
CA ASN A 158 -6.92 -0.57 8.05
C ASN A 158 -6.57 -0.20 9.49
N TYR A 159 -5.48 -0.78 9.98
CA TYR A 159 -4.74 -0.36 11.17
C TYR A 159 -3.43 0.26 10.69
N ASN A 160 -3.46 1.58 10.41
CA ASN A 160 -2.34 2.26 9.74
C ASN A 160 -1.22 2.62 10.70
N SER A 161 -1.56 2.94 11.93
CA SER A 161 -0.63 3.34 13.00
C SER A 161 -1.38 3.37 14.34
N PRO A 162 -0.70 3.53 15.49
CA PRO A 162 -1.36 3.74 16.77
C PRO A 162 -2.36 4.92 16.77
N ASP A 163 -2.12 5.93 15.91
CA ASP A 163 -2.91 7.15 15.84
C ASP A 163 -3.93 7.15 14.69
N GLN A 164 -4.07 6.05 13.91
CA GLN A 164 -5.02 6.01 12.80
C GLN A 164 -5.51 4.61 12.47
N VAL A 165 -6.83 4.45 12.48
CA VAL A 165 -7.54 3.34 11.86
C VAL A 165 -8.44 3.83 10.73
N VAL A 166 -8.85 2.92 9.86
CA VAL A 166 -9.82 3.20 8.79
C VAL A 166 -10.97 2.22 8.93
N LEU A 167 -12.19 2.75 8.89
CA LEU A 167 -13.41 1.96 8.80
C LEU A 167 -13.89 1.92 7.34
N GLY A 168 -14.54 0.85 6.95
CA GLY A 168 -15.14 0.70 5.63
C GLY A 168 -16.54 0.11 5.72
N GLY A 169 -17.42 0.52 4.82
CA GLY A 169 -18.79 0.01 4.83
C GLY A 169 -19.69 0.61 3.77
N ALA A 170 -20.94 0.16 3.76
CA ALA A 170 -22.00 0.82 3.00
C ALA A 170 -22.07 2.29 3.41
N LYS A 171 -22.20 3.19 2.43
CA LYS A 171 -21.99 4.62 2.64
C LYS A 171 -22.82 5.19 3.77
N GLU A 172 -24.13 4.94 3.75
CA GLU A 172 -25.06 5.48 4.75
C GLU A 172 -24.80 4.92 6.15
N ALA A 173 -24.50 3.63 6.26
CA ALA A 173 -24.19 2.98 7.53
C ALA A 173 -22.86 3.50 8.12
N LEU A 174 -21.85 3.69 7.27
CA LEU A 174 -20.56 4.22 7.67
C LEU A 174 -20.67 5.67 8.13
N GLU A 175 -21.46 6.50 7.44
CA GLU A 175 -21.72 7.90 7.83
C GLU A 175 -22.39 7.97 9.22
N GLN A 176 -23.36 7.10 9.53
CA GLN A 176 -23.98 7.01 10.85
C GLN A 176 -22.96 6.64 11.95
N VAL A 177 -22.10 5.66 11.69
CA VAL A 177 -21.03 5.30 12.64
C VAL A 177 -20.04 6.44 12.86
N VAL A 178 -19.68 7.18 11.79
CA VAL A 178 -18.81 8.36 11.88
C VAL A 178 -19.45 9.48 12.69
N GLU A 179 -20.77 9.71 12.53
CA GLU A 179 -21.52 10.67 13.34
C GLU A 179 -21.55 10.26 14.83
N GLU A 180 -21.77 8.98 15.12
CA GLU A 180 -21.73 8.45 16.49
C GLU A 180 -20.36 8.61 17.13
N ILE A 181 -19.27 8.25 16.42
CA ILE A 181 -17.88 8.43 16.87
C ILE A 181 -17.60 9.91 17.19
N THR A 182 -18.09 10.81 16.32
CA THR A 182 -17.92 12.25 16.48
C THR A 182 -18.71 12.77 17.69
N ALA A 183 -19.97 12.38 17.84
CA ALA A 183 -20.84 12.79 18.95
C ALA A 183 -20.32 12.31 20.32
N LYS A 184 -19.67 11.14 20.35
CA LYS A 184 -19.03 10.58 21.56
C LYS A 184 -17.61 11.11 21.81
N GLU A 185 -17.13 12.04 20.97
CA GLU A 185 -15.74 12.51 21.01
C GLU A 185 -14.72 11.33 21.05
N ALA A 186 -15.03 10.26 20.34
CA ALA A 186 -14.25 9.03 20.35
C ALA A 186 -13.04 9.07 19.41
N ALA A 187 -12.82 10.16 18.71
CA ALA A 187 -11.65 10.42 17.88
C ALA A 187 -11.38 11.93 17.81
N LYS A 188 -10.14 12.32 17.62
CA LYS A 188 -9.80 13.72 17.31
C LYS A 188 -10.40 14.18 15.99
N LYS A 189 -10.48 13.27 15.01
CA LYS A 189 -11.06 13.53 13.70
C LYS A 189 -11.58 12.23 13.09
N ALA A 190 -12.80 12.27 12.56
CA ALA A 190 -13.38 11.21 11.75
C ALA A 190 -13.80 11.80 10.40
N VAL A 191 -13.34 11.23 9.29
CA VAL A 191 -13.53 11.79 7.94
C VAL A 191 -13.85 10.70 6.94
N VAL A 192 -15.01 10.80 6.30
CA VAL A 192 -15.34 9.96 5.14
C VAL A 192 -14.42 10.34 3.96
N LEU A 193 -13.81 9.33 3.35
CA LEU A 193 -12.84 9.50 2.28
C LEU A 193 -13.55 9.52 0.91
N LYS A 194 -12.95 10.22 -0.05
CA LYS A 194 -13.40 10.23 -1.45
C LYS A 194 -12.80 9.04 -2.19
N VAL A 195 -13.28 7.84 -1.90
CA VAL A 195 -12.87 6.59 -2.54
C VAL A 195 -14.10 5.80 -2.97
N SER A 196 -13.95 4.96 -3.97
CA SER A 196 -15.05 4.25 -4.63
C SER A 196 -15.35 2.88 -4.02
N GLY A 197 -14.83 2.53 -2.84
CA GLY A 197 -15.10 1.23 -2.24
C GLY A 197 -14.57 1.08 -0.83
N ALA A 198 -15.23 0.21 -0.06
CA ALA A 198 -14.81 -0.21 1.28
C ALA A 198 -13.71 -1.30 1.19
N PHE A 199 -12.55 -0.94 0.61
CA PHE A 199 -11.42 -1.85 0.44
C PHE A 199 -11.04 -2.52 1.75
N HIS A 200 -10.52 -3.75 1.66
CA HIS A 200 -10.08 -4.54 2.81
C HIS A 200 -11.20 -4.90 3.81
N THR A 201 -12.42 -5.05 3.30
CA THR A 201 -13.58 -5.51 4.04
C THR A 201 -14.31 -6.62 3.26
N PRO A 202 -15.30 -7.31 3.85
CA PRO A 202 -16.08 -8.34 3.17
C PRO A 202 -16.78 -7.89 1.88
N PHE A 203 -16.90 -6.59 1.61
CA PHE A 203 -17.38 -6.04 0.34
C PHE A 203 -16.52 -6.46 -0.87
N PHE A 204 -15.27 -6.88 -0.63
CA PHE A 204 -14.31 -7.32 -1.65
C PHE A 204 -14.13 -8.84 -1.70
N ASN A 205 -15.09 -9.61 -1.20
CA ASN A 205 -15.07 -11.07 -1.30
C ASN A 205 -15.17 -11.58 -2.74
N GLY A 206 -15.83 -10.87 -3.64
CA GLY A 206 -15.88 -11.19 -5.07
C GLY A 206 -14.49 -11.10 -5.71
N ALA A 207 -13.79 -9.98 -5.48
CA ALA A 207 -12.42 -9.80 -5.92
C ALA A 207 -11.47 -10.85 -5.30
N ARG A 208 -11.63 -11.17 -4.00
CA ARG A 208 -10.88 -12.23 -3.33
C ARG A 208 -11.06 -13.57 -4.02
N GLN A 209 -12.29 -13.98 -4.36
CA GLN A 209 -12.55 -15.26 -5.02
C GLN A 209 -11.88 -15.31 -6.40
N LYS A 210 -12.01 -14.26 -7.20
CA LYS A 210 -11.36 -14.16 -8.52
C LYS A 210 -9.83 -14.21 -8.39
N MET A 211 -9.26 -13.50 -7.39
CA MET A 211 -7.83 -13.55 -7.10
C MET A 211 -7.37 -14.93 -6.65
N THR A 212 -8.14 -15.65 -5.84
CA THR A 212 -7.80 -17.03 -5.44
C THR A 212 -7.60 -17.93 -6.67
N GLU A 213 -8.46 -17.85 -7.66
CA GLU A 213 -8.30 -18.61 -8.91
C GLU A 213 -7.12 -18.12 -9.75
N ARG A 214 -6.96 -16.81 -9.87
CA ARG A 214 -5.88 -16.19 -10.64
C ARG A 214 -4.48 -16.53 -10.11
N LEU A 215 -4.35 -16.57 -8.78
CA LEU A 215 -3.07 -16.84 -8.11
C LEU A 215 -2.60 -18.29 -8.27
N LYS A 216 -3.45 -19.22 -8.60
CA LYS A 216 -3.06 -20.62 -8.87
C LYS A 216 -2.08 -20.77 -10.05
N THR A 217 -2.04 -19.79 -10.93
CA THR A 217 -1.19 -19.80 -12.13
C THR A 217 0.06 -18.93 -11.99
N VAL A 218 0.32 -18.38 -10.80
CA VAL A 218 1.45 -17.48 -10.54
C VAL A 218 2.58 -18.26 -9.88
N ALA A 219 3.78 -18.13 -10.42
CA ALA A 219 4.99 -18.64 -9.80
C ALA A 219 5.50 -17.64 -8.76
N PHE A 220 5.70 -18.10 -7.54
CA PHE A 220 6.32 -17.35 -6.46
C PHE A 220 7.66 -17.95 -6.07
N HIS A 221 8.57 -17.09 -5.59
CA HIS A 221 9.89 -17.46 -5.09
C HIS A 221 10.00 -17.08 -3.61
N THR A 222 11.00 -17.61 -2.92
CA THR A 222 11.32 -17.17 -1.56
C THR A 222 11.84 -15.73 -1.60
N PRO A 223 11.28 -14.80 -0.81
CA PRO A 223 11.79 -13.43 -0.74
C PRO A 223 13.27 -13.39 -0.34
N THR A 224 14.06 -12.55 -0.99
CA THR A 224 15.49 -12.36 -0.68
C THR A 224 15.75 -11.56 0.60
N VAL A 225 14.76 -10.78 1.01
CA VAL A 225 14.69 -10.07 2.29
C VAL A 225 13.28 -10.21 2.85
N PRO A 226 13.08 -10.13 4.18
CA PRO A 226 11.73 -10.21 4.75
C PRO A 226 10.79 -9.17 4.17
N VAL A 227 9.63 -9.60 3.67
CA VAL A 227 8.50 -8.74 3.31
C VAL A 227 7.38 -9.06 4.27
N ILE A 228 6.94 -8.09 5.06
CA ILE A 228 5.90 -8.32 6.07
C ILE A 228 4.52 -8.15 5.45
N SER A 229 3.66 -9.13 5.72
CA SER A 229 2.30 -9.17 5.17
C SER A 229 1.33 -8.32 5.98
N ASN A 230 0.59 -7.44 5.32
CA ASN A 230 -0.50 -6.66 5.93
C ASN A 230 -1.63 -7.54 6.53
N THR A 231 -1.69 -8.81 6.14
CA THR A 231 -2.75 -9.74 6.55
C THR A 231 -2.37 -10.54 7.79
N THR A 232 -1.09 -10.95 7.90
CA THR A 232 -0.63 -11.87 8.95
C THR A 232 0.34 -11.23 9.95
N VAL A 233 0.86 -10.06 9.63
CA VAL A 233 1.90 -9.35 10.42
C VAL A 233 3.17 -10.19 10.61
N THR A 234 3.44 -11.08 9.65
CA THR A 234 4.62 -11.95 9.62
C THR A 234 5.27 -11.89 8.23
N PRO A 235 6.53 -12.27 8.08
CA PRO A 235 7.15 -12.39 6.78
C PRO A 235 6.34 -13.30 5.85
N PHE A 236 6.25 -12.91 4.58
CA PHE A 236 5.73 -13.80 3.56
C PHE A 236 6.65 -15.00 3.38
N GLU A 237 6.06 -16.18 3.45
CA GLU A 237 6.70 -17.44 3.09
C GLU A 237 6.23 -17.84 1.69
N LYS A 238 7.09 -18.44 0.88
CA LYS A 238 6.72 -18.90 -0.46
C LYS A 238 5.48 -19.80 -0.42
N GLU A 239 5.47 -20.72 0.53
CA GLU A 239 4.32 -21.57 0.86
C GLU A 239 3.22 -20.72 1.49
N GLY A 240 2.05 -20.67 0.87
CA GLY A 240 0.91 -19.88 1.35
C GLY A 240 0.85 -18.43 0.89
N LEU A 241 1.87 -17.91 0.19
CA LEU A 241 1.91 -16.53 -0.28
C LEU A 241 0.66 -16.19 -1.11
N ALA A 242 0.26 -17.08 -2.02
CA ALA A 242 -0.94 -16.92 -2.85
C ALA A 242 -2.22 -16.77 -2.00
N ASP A 243 -2.41 -17.61 -0.97
CA ASP A 243 -3.57 -17.50 -0.07
C ASP A 243 -3.59 -16.20 0.70
N VAL A 244 -2.43 -15.76 1.22
CA VAL A 244 -2.32 -14.50 1.95
C VAL A 244 -2.66 -13.32 1.06
N LEU A 245 -2.14 -13.27 -0.18
CA LEU A 245 -2.47 -12.21 -1.14
C LEU A 245 -3.95 -12.20 -1.56
N ALA A 246 -4.58 -13.38 -1.67
CA ALA A 246 -6.01 -13.45 -1.95
C ALA A 246 -6.84 -12.91 -0.77
N ARG A 247 -6.51 -13.32 0.46
CA ARG A 247 -7.21 -12.87 1.67
C ARG A 247 -7.09 -11.37 1.90
N GLN A 248 -5.93 -10.78 1.59
CA GLN A 248 -5.64 -9.34 1.75
C GLN A 248 -6.76 -8.43 1.21
N LEU A 249 -7.44 -8.83 0.14
CA LEU A 249 -8.44 -7.98 -0.50
C LEU A 249 -9.69 -7.73 0.38
N ALA A 250 -10.02 -8.67 1.25
CA ALA A 250 -11.28 -8.70 2.00
C ALA A 250 -11.10 -8.74 3.54
N VAL A 251 -9.88 -8.50 4.04
CA VAL A 251 -9.58 -8.43 5.46
C VAL A 251 -8.77 -7.16 5.77
N PRO A 252 -8.78 -6.67 7.02
CA PRO A 252 -8.02 -5.48 7.40
C PRO A 252 -6.52 -5.59 7.10
N THR A 253 -5.91 -4.44 6.76
CA THR A 253 -4.45 -4.31 6.69
C THR A 253 -3.90 -3.80 8.02
N HIS A 254 -2.67 -4.21 8.36
CA HIS A 254 -2.01 -3.94 9.64
C HIS A 254 -0.65 -3.24 9.48
N PHE A 255 -0.59 -2.18 8.67
CA PHE A 255 0.67 -1.50 8.33
C PHE A 255 1.46 -1.04 9.56
N GLY A 256 0.78 -0.54 10.60
CA GLY A 256 1.45 -0.12 11.84
C GLY A 256 2.15 -1.27 12.55
N ASP A 257 1.48 -2.42 12.62
CA ASP A 257 2.01 -3.63 13.23
C ASP A 257 3.13 -4.25 12.38
N ASP A 258 3.01 -4.22 11.04
CA ASP A 258 4.04 -4.68 10.11
C ASP A 258 5.35 -3.91 10.30
N LEU A 259 5.25 -2.59 10.43
CA LEU A 259 6.42 -1.76 10.69
C LEU A 259 7.00 -2.01 12.09
N ALA A 260 6.15 -2.18 13.10
CA ALA A 260 6.59 -2.55 14.44
C ALA A 260 7.29 -3.92 14.44
N TYR A 261 6.82 -4.87 13.61
CA TYR A 261 7.52 -6.15 13.41
C TYR A 261 8.94 -5.94 12.86
N LEU A 262 9.11 -5.12 11.81
CA LEU A 262 10.44 -4.83 11.25
C LEU A 262 11.38 -4.19 12.29
N ILE A 263 10.88 -3.25 13.08
CA ILE A 263 11.67 -2.60 14.14
C ILE A 263 12.11 -3.62 15.17
N ASN A 264 11.19 -4.43 15.68
CA ASN A 264 11.42 -5.31 16.82
C ASN A 264 12.18 -6.60 16.46
N HIS A 265 12.02 -7.12 15.22
CA HIS A 265 12.55 -8.42 14.83
C HIS A 265 13.66 -8.35 13.77
N GLN A 266 13.74 -7.26 13.00
CA GLN A 266 14.74 -7.07 11.96
C GLN A 266 15.71 -5.91 12.28
N GLY A 267 15.53 -5.26 13.43
CA GLY A 267 16.40 -4.18 13.89
C GLY A 267 16.35 -2.92 13.03
N VAL A 268 15.25 -2.67 12.34
CA VAL A 268 15.08 -1.46 11.52
C VAL A 268 15.13 -0.22 12.40
N ASP A 269 16.07 0.68 12.09
CA ASP A 269 16.25 1.98 12.73
C ASP A 269 15.99 3.16 11.77
N THR A 270 15.88 2.85 10.48
CA THR A 270 15.72 3.81 9.40
C THR A 270 14.63 3.33 8.45
N THR A 271 13.73 4.23 8.02
CA THR A 271 12.73 3.92 7.00
C THR A 271 12.96 4.73 5.74
N LEU A 272 12.68 4.12 4.59
CA LEU A 272 12.75 4.74 3.27
C LEU A 272 11.42 4.52 2.54
N GLU A 273 10.55 5.54 2.54
CA GLU A 273 9.32 5.52 1.76
C GLU A 273 9.61 5.79 0.28
N ILE A 274 9.19 4.88 -0.60
CA ILE A 274 9.36 4.98 -2.05
C ILE A 274 7.99 5.10 -2.72
N GLY A 275 7.85 6.14 -3.54
CA GLY A 275 6.62 6.45 -4.26
C GLY A 275 6.08 7.84 -3.95
N PRO A 276 4.97 8.26 -4.56
CA PRO A 276 4.41 9.58 -4.35
C PRO A 276 3.89 9.74 -2.93
N GLY A 277 3.97 10.97 -2.41
CA GLY A 277 3.41 11.33 -1.10
C GLY A 277 4.40 11.22 0.07
N LYS A 278 3.84 11.16 1.29
CA LYS A 278 4.56 11.09 2.56
C LYS A 278 3.74 10.38 3.65
N THR A 279 2.79 9.56 3.25
CA THR A 279 1.82 8.97 4.17
C THR A 279 2.46 7.93 5.07
N LEU A 280 3.29 7.06 4.50
CA LEU A 280 3.95 6.00 5.26
C LEU A 280 5.04 6.56 6.19
N THR A 281 5.77 7.59 5.76
CA THR A 281 6.71 8.33 6.62
C THR A 281 6.02 8.93 7.85
N ARG A 282 4.77 9.41 7.68
CA ARG A 282 3.96 9.92 8.80
C ARG A 282 3.54 8.78 9.73
N PHE A 283 3.09 7.65 9.20
CA PHE A 283 2.77 6.48 10.00
C PHE A 283 3.99 5.93 10.73
N ALA A 284 5.14 5.88 10.08
CA ALA A 284 6.40 5.48 10.70
C ALA A 284 6.76 6.36 11.90
N LYS A 285 6.55 7.67 11.80
CA LYS A 285 6.73 8.61 12.93
C LYS A 285 5.77 8.32 14.09
N GLN A 286 4.56 7.85 13.81
CA GLN A 286 3.57 7.51 14.84
C GLN A 286 3.88 6.17 15.50
N VAL A 287 4.43 5.20 14.76
CA VAL A 287 4.88 3.91 15.29
C VAL A 287 6.12 4.08 16.17
N ASP A 288 7.17 4.75 15.66
CA ASP A 288 8.35 5.08 16.45
C ASP A 288 8.95 6.44 16.02
N ARG A 289 8.97 7.39 16.96
CA ARG A 289 9.52 8.73 16.74
C ARG A 289 11.04 8.75 16.59
N LYS A 290 11.74 7.70 17.04
CA LYS A 290 13.20 7.61 16.99
C LYS A 290 13.74 7.21 15.63
N LEU A 291 12.91 6.63 14.76
CA LEU A 291 13.32 6.24 13.42
C LEU A 291 13.88 7.42 12.63
N THR A 292 14.99 7.21 11.96
CA THR A 292 15.40 8.04 10.84
C THR A 292 14.46 7.76 9.66
N ARG A 293 14.00 8.80 8.97
CA ARG A 293 12.96 8.65 7.94
C ARG A 293 13.35 9.38 6.68
N TYR A 294 13.55 8.62 5.63
CA TYR A 294 13.74 9.12 4.27
C TYR A 294 12.49 8.88 3.42
N ARG A 295 12.35 9.65 2.37
CA ARG A 295 11.33 9.44 1.34
C ARG A 295 11.85 9.85 -0.02
N ILE A 296 11.40 9.14 -1.06
CA ILE A 296 11.72 9.47 -2.45
C ILE A 296 10.40 9.50 -3.22
N SER A 297 9.96 10.70 -3.55
CA SER A 297 8.72 10.97 -4.30
C SER A 297 8.94 11.76 -5.59
N SER A 298 10.19 12.17 -5.86
CA SER A 298 10.61 12.92 -7.03
C SER A 298 12.07 12.61 -7.37
N LEU A 299 12.50 12.96 -8.58
CA LEU A 299 13.88 12.82 -9.00
C LEU A 299 14.83 13.65 -8.12
N ALA A 300 14.38 14.81 -7.66
CA ALA A 300 15.16 15.65 -6.74
C ALA A 300 15.38 14.97 -5.38
N ASP A 301 14.33 14.33 -4.80
CA ASP A 301 14.46 13.54 -3.57
C ASP A 301 15.45 12.38 -3.76
N TYR A 302 15.36 11.69 -4.92
CA TYR A 302 16.25 10.59 -5.27
C TYR A 302 17.71 11.02 -5.32
N GLN A 303 18.01 12.12 -6.03
CA GLN A 303 19.37 12.66 -6.17
C GLN A 303 19.93 13.10 -4.82
N ALA A 304 19.12 13.74 -3.98
CA ALA A 304 19.50 14.14 -2.64
C ALA A 304 19.86 12.94 -1.75
N PHE A 305 19.02 11.90 -1.77
CA PHE A 305 19.23 10.67 -1.01
C PHE A 305 20.50 9.94 -1.46
N VAL A 306 20.69 9.76 -2.78
CA VAL A 306 21.89 9.11 -3.34
C VAL A 306 23.15 9.84 -2.92
N LYS A 307 23.15 11.18 -3.00
CA LYS A 307 24.29 11.99 -2.57
C LYS A 307 24.59 11.81 -1.09
N GLU A 308 23.58 11.92 -0.22
CA GLU A 308 23.73 11.79 1.23
C GLU A 308 24.33 10.44 1.63
N VAL A 309 23.81 9.34 1.05
CA VAL A 309 24.30 7.99 1.35
C VAL A 309 25.71 7.77 0.82
N SER A 310 26.03 8.30 -0.38
CA SER A 310 27.36 8.17 -0.98
C SER A 310 28.42 8.95 -0.19
N ASP A 311 28.08 10.16 0.26
CA ASP A 311 28.98 10.98 1.07
C ASP A 311 29.21 10.38 2.46
N GLY A 312 28.17 9.77 3.07
CA GLY A 312 28.24 9.10 4.38
C GLY A 312 29.02 7.78 4.38
N THR A 313 29.27 7.19 3.21
CA THR A 313 30.08 5.97 3.08
C THR A 313 31.58 6.24 2.89
N GLN A 314 31.99 7.51 2.69
CA GLN A 314 33.39 7.91 2.52
C GLN A 314 34.04 8.45 3.81
N GLY A 315 33.35 8.53 4.90
CA GLY A 315 33.83 8.96 6.22
C GLY A 315 33.87 7.80 7.22
#